data_2e434ccb988ece15aeba260591496352
#
_entry.id   2e434ccb988ece15aeba260591496352
#
_cell.length_a   1.000
_cell.length_b   1.000
_cell.length_c   1.000
_cell.angle_alpha   90.00
_cell.angle_beta   90.00
_cell.angle_gamma   90.00
#
_symmetry.space_group_name_H-M   'P 1'
#
loop_
_entity.id
_entity.type
_entity.pdbx_description
1 polymer ?
#
loop_
_entity_poly.entity_id
_entity_poly.type
_entity_poly.pdbx_seq_one_letter_code
_entity_poly.pdbx_strand_id
1 'polypeptide(L)'
;MRRVVRLALLVCLVATSAFIAGFGLFADHIGHLSAPRDIDDADGIIVLTGGQSRIDAAVSLLKAGKGKRLLISGVNPVARADDLRIATGSEAELFDCCVDIDHAALDTIGNAEESAKWVQANAYSSIILVTNNYHMPRSLLEMQRLLPDSKVYPYPVVNTPLDNGAWLAKPDALRVLATEYTKYVGALVREVIPLPRNTGVSTHAKLTKATVHHD
;
A
#
# COMPACT_ATOMS: atom_id res chain seq x y z
N MET A 1 -24.21 -31.14 -26.35
CA MET A 1 -22.94 -30.48 -26.69
C MET A 1 -23.08 -29.04 -27.18
N ARG A 2 -23.78 -28.75 -28.29
CA ARG A 2 -23.87 -27.37 -28.85
C ARG A 2 -24.47 -26.32 -27.92
N ARG A 3 -25.44 -26.63 -27.05
CA ARG A 3 -26.02 -25.69 -26.06
C ARG A 3 -25.05 -25.35 -24.95
N VAL A 4 -24.29 -26.32 -24.44
CA VAL A 4 -23.28 -26.11 -23.39
C VAL A 4 -22.14 -25.22 -23.90
N VAL A 5 -21.67 -25.48 -25.12
CA VAL A 5 -20.62 -24.64 -25.76
C VAL A 5 -21.10 -23.20 -25.96
N ARG A 6 -22.34 -22.99 -26.43
CA ARG A 6 -22.91 -21.65 -26.60
C ARG A 6 -23.05 -20.92 -25.26
N LEU A 7 -23.48 -21.62 -24.20
CA LEU A 7 -23.58 -21.04 -22.87
C LEU A 7 -22.20 -20.67 -22.32
N ALA A 8 -21.19 -21.55 -22.47
CA ALA A 8 -19.82 -21.27 -22.07
C ALA A 8 -19.23 -20.04 -22.80
N LEU A 9 -19.46 -19.97 -24.12
CA LEU A 9 -19.02 -18.80 -24.91
C LEU A 9 -19.70 -17.51 -24.47
N LEU A 10 -21.01 -17.56 -24.17
CA LEU A 10 -21.72 -16.39 -23.65
C LEU A 10 -21.20 -15.94 -22.30
N VAL A 11 -20.96 -16.87 -21.39
CA VAL A 11 -20.37 -16.58 -20.06
C VAL A 11 -18.97 -15.95 -20.20
N CYS A 12 -18.12 -16.51 -21.07
CA CYS A 12 -16.81 -15.95 -21.35
C CYS A 12 -16.90 -14.53 -21.94
N LEU A 13 -17.82 -14.31 -22.87
CA LEU A 13 -18.03 -12.99 -23.48
C LEU A 13 -18.45 -11.96 -22.42
N VAL A 14 -19.44 -12.31 -21.59
CA VAL A 14 -19.92 -11.43 -20.51
C VAL A 14 -18.82 -11.14 -19.49
N ALA A 15 -18.07 -12.16 -19.07
CA ALA A 15 -16.97 -12.01 -18.13
C ALA A 15 -15.85 -11.09 -18.69
N THR A 16 -15.49 -11.30 -19.97
CA THR A 16 -14.48 -10.47 -20.65
C THR A 16 -14.95 -9.02 -20.77
N SER A 17 -16.22 -8.81 -21.17
CA SER A 17 -16.79 -7.47 -21.29
C SER A 17 -16.85 -6.76 -19.94
N ALA A 18 -17.25 -7.46 -18.88
CA ALA A 18 -17.26 -6.94 -17.52
C ALA A 18 -15.86 -6.57 -17.03
N PHE A 19 -14.85 -7.41 -17.34
CA PHE A 19 -13.46 -7.14 -16.98
C PHE A 19 -12.92 -5.89 -17.69
N ILE A 20 -13.20 -5.71 -18.99
CA ILE A 20 -12.77 -4.53 -19.76
C ILE A 20 -13.47 -3.27 -19.25
N ALA A 21 -14.79 -3.33 -19.03
CA ALA A 21 -15.55 -2.21 -18.48
C ALA A 21 -15.06 -1.82 -17.08
N GLY A 22 -14.82 -2.81 -16.23
CA GLY A 22 -14.26 -2.61 -14.89
C GLY A 22 -12.86 -1.99 -14.93
N PHE A 23 -12.02 -2.38 -15.91
CA PHE A 23 -10.71 -1.74 -16.10
C PHE A 23 -10.85 -0.26 -16.46
N GLY A 24 -11.81 0.09 -17.36
CA GLY A 24 -12.07 1.48 -17.71
C GLY A 24 -12.50 2.32 -16.50
N LEU A 25 -13.41 1.80 -15.68
CA LEU A 25 -13.85 2.46 -14.43
C LEU A 25 -12.72 2.58 -13.41
N PHE A 26 -11.88 1.56 -13.28
CA PHE A 26 -10.70 1.59 -12.41
C PHE A 26 -9.72 2.68 -12.85
N ALA A 27 -9.39 2.73 -14.15
CA ALA A 27 -8.45 3.71 -14.69
C ALA A 27 -8.97 5.15 -14.54
N ASP A 28 -10.28 5.36 -14.75
CA ASP A 28 -10.94 6.64 -14.52
C ASP A 28 -10.86 7.05 -13.04
N HIS A 29 -11.22 6.13 -12.13
CA HIS A 29 -11.11 6.36 -10.69
C HIS A 29 -9.68 6.74 -10.28
N ILE A 30 -8.67 6.02 -10.76
CA ILE A 30 -7.25 6.32 -10.47
C ILE A 30 -6.84 7.71 -10.98
N GLY A 31 -7.35 8.11 -12.16
CA GLY A 31 -7.09 9.43 -12.75
C GLY A 31 -7.57 10.58 -11.86
N HIS A 32 -8.60 10.37 -11.07
CA HIS A 32 -9.17 11.37 -10.16
C HIS A 32 -8.58 11.32 -8.74
N LEU A 33 -7.80 10.27 -8.39
CA LEU A 33 -7.15 10.18 -7.09
C LEU A 33 -5.96 11.13 -7.00
N SER A 34 -6.01 12.03 -6.03
CA SER A 34 -4.92 12.95 -5.70
C SER A 34 -4.81 13.14 -4.19
N ALA A 35 -3.65 13.57 -3.71
CA ALA A 35 -3.47 13.90 -2.31
C ALA A 35 -4.44 15.02 -1.89
N PRO A 36 -5.12 14.89 -0.75
CA PRO A 36 -5.96 15.96 -0.24
C PRO A 36 -5.10 17.20 0.08
N ARG A 37 -5.66 18.39 -0.15
CA ARG A 37 -4.97 19.65 0.18
C ARG A 37 -4.76 19.83 1.67
N ASP A 38 -5.72 19.36 2.44
CA ASP A 38 -5.67 19.28 3.90
C ASP A 38 -6.10 17.88 4.31
N ILE A 39 -5.31 17.25 5.16
CA ILE A 39 -5.59 15.93 5.71
C ILE A 39 -5.68 16.04 7.23
N ASP A 40 -6.66 15.36 7.80
CA ASP A 40 -6.79 15.28 9.25
C ASP A 40 -5.55 14.65 9.89
N ASP A 41 -5.27 15.05 11.11
CA ASP A 41 -4.21 14.44 11.90
C ASP A 41 -4.61 13.00 12.25
N ALA A 42 -3.64 12.10 12.24
CA ALA A 42 -3.82 10.70 12.60
C ALA A 42 -2.81 10.29 13.68
N ASP A 43 -3.02 9.12 14.28
CA ASP A 43 -2.06 8.59 15.25
C ASP A 43 -0.73 8.23 14.62
N GLY A 44 -0.77 7.67 13.40
CA GLY A 44 0.43 7.26 12.69
C GLY A 44 0.34 7.46 11.18
N ILE A 45 1.50 7.40 10.53
CA ILE A 45 1.65 7.45 9.08
C ILE A 45 2.27 6.14 8.64
N ILE A 46 1.76 5.55 7.57
CA ILE A 46 2.32 4.35 6.95
C ILE A 46 2.61 4.65 5.50
N VAL A 47 3.84 4.43 5.06
CA VAL A 47 4.21 4.52 3.65
C VAL A 47 4.61 3.15 3.12
N LEU A 48 4.01 2.77 1.99
CA LEU A 48 4.39 1.56 1.27
C LEU A 48 5.49 1.89 0.28
N THR A 49 6.64 1.21 0.38
CA THR A 49 7.80 1.43 -0.50
C THR A 49 7.51 1.14 -1.97
N GLY A 50 8.41 1.55 -2.85
CA GLY A 50 8.31 1.38 -4.31
C GLY A 50 8.46 2.68 -5.10
N GLY A 51 9.01 3.73 -4.48
CA GLY A 51 9.35 5.00 -5.12
C GLY A 51 9.70 6.07 -4.10
N GLN A 52 10.75 6.85 -4.39
CA GLN A 52 11.27 7.89 -3.49
C GLN A 52 10.19 8.92 -3.12
N SER A 53 9.42 9.41 -4.10
CA SER A 53 8.38 10.42 -3.87
C SER A 53 7.31 10.05 -2.83
N ARG A 54 7.07 8.75 -2.59
CA ARG A 54 6.17 8.31 -1.52
C ARG A 54 6.79 8.54 -0.15
N ILE A 55 8.08 8.21 -0.01
CA ILE A 55 8.81 8.37 1.25
C ILE A 55 8.94 9.86 1.57
N ASP A 56 9.28 10.69 0.57
CA ASP A 56 9.36 12.14 0.72
C ASP A 56 8.03 12.75 1.18
N ALA A 57 6.91 12.29 0.58
CA ALA A 57 5.57 12.74 0.98
C ALA A 57 5.26 12.34 2.43
N ALA A 58 5.56 11.10 2.83
CA ALA A 58 5.30 10.61 4.18
C ALA A 58 6.16 11.33 5.23
N VAL A 59 7.43 11.56 4.94
CA VAL A 59 8.32 12.34 5.80
C VAL A 59 7.85 13.78 5.93
N SER A 60 7.35 14.37 4.83
CA SER A 60 6.76 15.73 4.87
C SER A 60 5.53 15.80 5.77
N LEU A 61 4.66 14.79 5.73
CA LEU A 61 3.51 14.68 6.63
C LEU A 61 3.94 14.53 8.08
N LEU A 62 4.97 13.72 8.36
CA LEU A 62 5.53 13.58 9.71
C LEU A 62 6.10 14.91 10.22
N LYS A 63 6.90 15.62 9.40
CA LYS A 63 7.42 16.97 9.72
C LYS A 63 6.32 17.99 9.98
N ALA A 64 5.19 17.86 9.27
CA ALA A 64 4.02 18.70 9.47
C ALA A 64 3.18 18.33 10.71
N GLY A 65 3.58 17.30 11.48
CA GLY A 65 2.87 16.84 12.67
C GLY A 65 1.57 16.10 12.38
N LYS A 66 1.35 15.61 11.15
CA LYS A 66 0.14 14.90 10.75
C LYS A 66 0.02 13.48 11.32
N GLY A 67 1.06 12.97 11.94
CA GLY A 67 1.10 11.72 12.70
C GLY A 67 2.24 11.71 13.70
N LYS A 68 2.11 10.92 14.75
CA LYS A 68 3.11 10.82 15.85
C LYS A 68 4.36 10.06 15.42
N ARG A 69 4.20 9.08 14.56
CA ARG A 69 5.27 8.21 14.04
C ARG A 69 5.00 7.83 12.59
N LEU A 70 6.06 7.46 11.87
CA LEU A 70 6.03 6.98 10.49
C LEU A 70 6.54 5.55 10.43
N LEU A 71 5.77 4.63 9.85
CA LEU A 71 6.25 3.32 9.42
C LEU A 71 6.58 3.36 7.92
N ILE A 72 7.81 3.00 7.55
CA ILE A 72 8.22 2.74 6.16
C ILE A 72 8.17 1.22 5.95
N SER A 73 7.14 0.72 5.26
CA SER A 73 6.88 -0.71 5.11
C SER A 73 7.37 -1.26 3.78
N GLY A 74 7.95 -2.46 3.81
CA GLY A 74 8.47 -3.17 2.63
C GLY A 74 9.80 -2.63 2.14
N VAL A 75 10.66 -2.19 3.03
CA VAL A 75 12.01 -1.69 2.69
C VAL A 75 12.91 -2.87 2.29
N ASN A 76 13.71 -2.66 1.23
CA ASN A 76 14.67 -3.67 0.82
C ASN A 76 15.56 -4.06 2.00
N PRO A 77 15.77 -5.36 2.29
CA PRO A 77 16.56 -5.82 3.44
C PRO A 77 17.98 -5.29 3.52
N VAL A 78 18.57 -4.86 2.39
CA VAL A 78 19.94 -4.29 2.37
C VAL A 78 19.95 -2.77 2.61
N ALA A 79 18.82 -2.08 2.51
CA ALA A 79 18.75 -0.64 2.74
C ALA A 79 18.74 -0.34 4.25
N ARG A 80 19.53 0.64 4.67
CA ARG A 80 19.65 1.05 6.07
C ARG A 80 18.81 2.29 6.35
N ALA A 81 18.47 2.50 7.61
CA ALA A 81 17.77 3.70 8.06
C ALA A 81 18.47 5.00 7.61
N ASP A 82 19.79 5.02 7.72
CA ASP A 82 20.61 6.16 7.27
C ASP A 82 20.50 6.44 5.78
N ASP A 83 20.39 5.40 4.94
CA ASP A 83 20.23 5.57 3.49
C ASP A 83 18.91 6.29 3.18
N LEU A 84 17.82 5.91 3.85
CA LEU A 84 16.51 6.54 3.73
C LEU A 84 16.51 7.97 4.29
N ARG A 85 17.17 8.18 5.44
CA ARG A 85 17.32 9.50 6.05
C ARG A 85 18.04 10.48 5.11
N ILE A 86 19.18 10.06 4.58
CA ILE A 86 19.98 10.86 3.64
C ILE A 86 19.19 11.13 2.36
N ALA A 87 18.52 10.11 1.81
CA ALA A 87 17.73 10.24 0.59
C ALA A 87 16.55 11.22 0.72
N THR A 88 16.00 11.38 1.93
CA THR A 88 14.91 12.32 2.24
C THR A 88 15.37 13.67 2.76
N GLY A 89 16.70 13.88 2.92
CA GLY A 89 17.25 15.09 3.51
C GLY A 89 16.72 15.37 4.93
N SER A 90 16.54 14.33 5.73
CA SER A 90 15.95 14.45 7.06
C SER A 90 17.00 14.48 8.15
N GLU A 91 16.68 15.18 9.24
CA GLU A 91 17.51 15.25 10.43
C GLU A 91 17.55 13.88 11.14
N ALA A 92 18.67 13.57 11.80
CA ALA A 92 18.86 12.31 12.51
C ALA A 92 17.82 12.15 13.63
N GLU A 93 17.58 13.22 14.38
CA GLU A 93 16.64 13.27 15.50
C GLU A 93 15.22 12.85 15.10
N LEU A 94 14.78 13.25 13.91
CA LEU A 94 13.45 12.86 13.38
C LEU A 94 13.38 11.37 13.08
N PHE A 95 14.44 10.80 12.50
CA PHE A 95 14.49 9.37 12.20
C PHE A 95 14.60 8.53 13.46
N ASP A 96 15.45 8.93 14.39
CA ASP A 96 15.70 8.20 15.64
C ASP A 96 14.47 8.19 16.55
N CYS A 97 13.73 9.32 16.65
CA CYS A 97 12.55 9.38 17.51
C CYS A 97 11.34 8.66 16.91
N CYS A 98 11.13 8.82 15.59
CA CYS A 98 9.77 8.81 15.07
C CYS A 98 9.60 8.03 13.78
N VAL A 99 10.65 7.38 13.24
CA VAL A 99 10.57 6.56 12.02
C VAL A 99 10.88 5.10 12.34
N ASP A 100 9.95 4.23 12.03
CA ASP A 100 10.10 2.79 12.11
C ASP A 100 10.25 2.20 10.69
N ILE A 101 11.05 1.16 10.55
CA ILE A 101 11.33 0.52 9.25
C ILE A 101 10.97 -0.95 9.31
N ASP A 102 10.18 -1.39 8.35
CA ASP A 102 9.83 -2.79 8.16
C ASP A 102 10.55 -3.36 6.93
N HIS A 103 11.29 -4.44 7.15
CA HIS A 103 12.00 -5.22 6.14
C HIS A 103 11.36 -6.60 5.90
N ALA A 104 10.30 -6.96 6.63
CA ALA A 104 9.69 -8.29 6.57
C ALA A 104 8.67 -8.40 5.45
N ALA A 105 8.01 -7.31 5.11
CA ALA A 105 7.01 -7.27 4.06
C ALA A 105 7.65 -7.40 2.67
N LEU A 106 7.24 -8.42 1.91
CA LEU A 106 7.72 -8.68 0.55
C LEU A 106 6.70 -8.31 -0.54
N ASP A 107 5.46 -8.10 -0.15
CA ASP A 107 4.35 -7.78 -1.04
C ASP A 107 3.28 -6.96 -0.32
N THR A 108 2.16 -6.65 -0.99
CA THR A 108 1.10 -5.81 -0.42
C THR A 108 0.35 -6.47 0.74
N ILE A 109 0.27 -7.80 0.76
CA ILE A 109 -0.34 -8.53 1.87
C ILE A 109 0.58 -8.44 3.09
N GLY A 110 1.88 -8.70 2.89
CA GLY A 110 2.90 -8.53 3.92
C GLY A 110 2.95 -7.10 4.47
N ASN A 111 2.88 -6.09 3.58
CA ASN A 111 2.79 -4.69 4.02
C ASN A 111 1.58 -4.45 4.93
N ALA A 112 0.41 -5.01 4.59
CA ALA A 112 -0.78 -4.86 5.43
C ALA A 112 -0.64 -5.62 6.77
N GLU A 113 -0.02 -6.81 6.77
CA GLU A 113 0.23 -7.59 7.99
C GLU A 113 1.22 -6.89 8.94
N GLU A 114 2.35 -6.40 8.44
CA GLU A 114 3.33 -5.68 9.25
C GLU A 114 2.76 -4.33 9.73
N SER A 115 2.02 -3.63 8.88
CA SER A 115 1.31 -2.40 9.28
C SER A 115 0.30 -2.65 10.39
N ALA A 116 -0.48 -3.73 10.32
CA ALA A 116 -1.44 -4.08 11.36
C ALA A 116 -0.76 -4.38 12.70
N LYS A 117 0.35 -5.12 12.68
CA LYS A 117 1.16 -5.37 13.87
C LYS A 117 1.67 -4.06 14.49
N TRP A 118 2.17 -3.15 13.65
CA TRP A 118 2.68 -1.86 14.10
C TRP A 118 1.57 -0.97 14.70
N VAL A 119 0.41 -0.90 14.06
CA VAL A 119 -0.76 -0.17 14.54
C VAL A 119 -1.21 -0.69 15.91
N GLN A 120 -1.29 -2.02 16.06
CA GLN A 120 -1.68 -2.66 17.32
C GLN A 120 -0.64 -2.45 18.42
N ALA A 121 0.65 -2.57 18.11
CA ALA A 121 1.74 -2.36 19.06
C ALA A 121 1.79 -0.93 19.62
N ASN A 122 1.38 0.05 18.82
CA ASN A 122 1.33 1.46 19.22
C ASN A 122 -0.06 1.89 19.75
N ALA A 123 -1.04 0.99 19.79
CA ALA A 123 -2.43 1.28 20.16
C ALA A 123 -3.05 2.44 19.34
N TYR A 124 -2.77 2.50 18.04
CA TYR A 124 -3.29 3.52 17.14
C TYR A 124 -4.69 3.17 16.62
N SER A 125 -5.54 4.17 16.51
CA SER A 125 -6.91 4.07 16.00
C SER A 125 -7.10 4.73 14.63
N SER A 126 -6.11 5.52 14.21
CA SER A 126 -6.14 6.22 12.92
C SER A 126 -4.76 6.25 12.28
N ILE A 127 -4.72 6.07 10.97
CA ILE A 127 -3.48 6.11 10.18
C ILE A 127 -3.67 6.85 8.87
N ILE A 128 -2.62 7.54 8.41
CA ILE A 128 -2.51 8.04 7.04
C ILE A 128 -1.76 7.01 6.22
N LEU A 129 -2.37 6.49 5.17
CA LEU A 129 -1.75 5.53 4.26
C LEU A 129 -1.21 6.27 3.02
N VAL A 130 0.10 6.26 2.85
CA VAL A 130 0.81 6.91 1.72
C VAL A 130 1.26 5.85 0.72
N THR A 131 0.76 5.94 -0.50
CA THR A 131 1.22 5.11 -1.63
C THR A 131 0.83 5.78 -2.95
N ASN A 132 1.24 5.22 -4.10
CA ASN A 132 0.83 5.81 -5.39
C ASN A 132 -0.68 5.65 -5.62
N ASN A 133 -1.25 6.58 -6.38
CA ASN A 133 -2.66 6.59 -6.73
C ASN A 133 -3.13 5.24 -7.31
N TYR A 134 -2.42 4.65 -8.28
CA TYR A 134 -2.76 3.37 -8.90
C TYR A 134 -2.68 2.17 -7.93
N HIS A 135 -1.90 2.30 -6.86
CA HIS A 135 -1.74 1.26 -5.85
C HIS A 135 -2.72 1.41 -4.68
N MET A 136 -3.28 2.59 -4.48
CA MET A 136 -4.13 2.95 -3.34
C MET A 136 -5.35 2.03 -3.15
N PRO A 137 -6.18 1.72 -4.18
CA PRO A 137 -7.37 0.89 -3.97
C PRO A 137 -7.05 -0.50 -3.41
N ARG A 138 -6.00 -1.14 -3.93
CA ARG A 138 -5.57 -2.46 -3.46
C ARG A 138 -4.98 -2.40 -2.05
N SER A 139 -4.18 -1.37 -1.76
CA SER A 139 -3.59 -1.18 -0.45
C SER A 139 -4.65 -0.92 0.62
N LEU A 140 -5.66 -0.10 0.33
CA LEU A 140 -6.79 0.13 1.23
C LEU A 140 -7.56 -1.16 1.51
N LEU A 141 -7.85 -1.95 0.48
CA LEU A 141 -8.56 -3.22 0.63
C LEU A 141 -7.81 -4.18 1.57
N GLU A 142 -6.51 -4.36 1.40
CA GLU A 142 -5.70 -5.24 2.26
C GLU A 142 -5.57 -4.67 3.69
N MET A 143 -5.41 -3.33 3.83
CA MET A 143 -5.36 -2.69 5.15
C MET A 143 -6.66 -2.81 5.93
N GLN A 144 -7.81 -2.52 5.30
CA GLN A 144 -9.13 -2.58 5.94
C GLN A 144 -9.49 -3.99 6.42
N ARG A 145 -9.01 -5.01 5.72
CA ARG A 145 -9.20 -6.41 6.14
C ARG A 145 -8.53 -6.74 7.47
N LEU A 146 -7.37 -6.13 7.75
CA LEU A 146 -6.57 -6.42 8.94
C LEU A 146 -6.75 -5.38 10.04
N LEU A 147 -7.28 -4.21 9.69
CA LEU A 147 -7.53 -3.07 10.57
C LEU A 147 -8.99 -2.60 10.48
N PRO A 148 -9.98 -3.47 10.73
CA PRO A 148 -11.41 -3.14 10.55
C PRO A 148 -11.88 -2.00 11.46
N ASP A 149 -11.26 -1.84 12.63
CA ASP A 149 -11.65 -0.84 13.64
C ASP A 149 -10.83 0.45 13.55
N SER A 150 -9.83 0.51 12.64
CA SER A 150 -8.97 1.69 12.48
C SER A 150 -9.44 2.55 11.31
N LYS A 151 -9.39 3.88 11.49
CA LYS A 151 -9.61 4.83 10.40
C LYS A 151 -8.36 4.91 9.52
N VAL A 152 -8.52 4.62 8.23
CA VAL A 152 -7.43 4.73 7.25
C VAL A 152 -7.70 5.91 6.33
N TYR A 153 -6.87 6.95 6.41
CA TYR A 153 -6.93 8.14 5.56
C TYR A 153 -6.01 7.95 4.36
N PRO A 154 -6.52 7.87 3.13
CA PRO A 154 -5.69 7.70 1.94
C PRO A 154 -4.94 8.99 1.59
N TYR A 155 -3.65 8.86 1.31
CA TYR A 155 -2.81 9.93 0.77
C TYR A 155 -2.13 9.44 -0.52
N PRO A 156 -2.83 9.50 -1.66
CA PRO A 156 -2.31 9.03 -2.94
C PRO A 156 -1.27 9.98 -3.53
N VAL A 157 -0.06 9.46 -3.78
CA VAL A 157 1.01 10.17 -4.46
C VAL A 157 0.87 9.97 -5.97
N VAL A 158 0.84 11.07 -6.73
CA VAL A 158 0.71 11.04 -8.19
C VAL A 158 2.06 11.28 -8.83
N ASN A 159 2.69 10.22 -9.34
CA ASN A 159 3.97 10.31 -10.05
C ASN A 159 3.80 10.51 -11.57
N THR A 160 2.66 10.08 -12.11
CA THR A 160 2.32 10.21 -13.53
C THR A 160 0.88 10.68 -13.62
N PRO A 161 0.62 11.88 -14.19
CA PRO A 161 -0.74 12.32 -14.44
C PRO A 161 -1.46 11.33 -15.37
N LEU A 162 -2.62 10.84 -14.94
CA LEU A 162 -3.43 9.85 -15.64
C LEU A 162 -4.82 10.40 -15.98
N ASP A 163 -5.04 11.67 -15.70
CA ASP A 163 -6.28 12.41 -15.93
C ASP A 163 -6.64 12.51 -17.42
N ASN A 164 -7.91 12.69 -17.69
CA ASN A 164 -8.46 12.89 -19.05
C ASN A 164 -8.06 11.80 -20.07
N GLY A 165 -7.86 10.55 -19.64
CA GLY A 165 -7.50 9.44 -20.51
C GLY A 165 -6.07 9.49 -21.04
N ALA A 166 -5.19 10.34 -20.52
CA ALA A 166 -3.80 10.47 -20.93
C ALA A 166 -3.01 9.14 -20.81
N TRP A 167 -3.46 8.25 -19.95
CA TRP A 167 -2.89 6.91 -19.79
C TRP A 167 -3.03 6.02 -21.04
N LEU A 168 -4.06 6.24 -21.88
CA LEU A 168 -4.26 5.49 -23.14
C LEU A 168 -3.13 5.73 -24.14
N ALA A 169 -2.55 6.92 -24.14
CA ALA A 169 -1.47 7.32 -25.03
C ALA A 169 -0.06 6.92 -24.49
N LYS A 170 0.01 6.39 -23.26
CA LYS A 170 1.27 6.05 -22.58
C LYS A 170 1.35 4.55 -22.30
N PRO A 171 2.07 3.74 -23.10
CA PRO A 171 2.15 2.28 -22.95
C PRO A 171 2.58 1.83 -21.55
N ASP A 172 3.51 2.54 -20.92
CA ASP A 172 3.98 2.22 -19.57
C ASP A 172 2.90 2.45 -18.51
N ALA A 173 2.14 3.55 -18.63
CA ALA A 173 1.02 3.83 -17.75
C ALA A 173 -0.08 2.77 -17.91
N LEU A 174 -0.42 2.41 -19.15
CA LEU A 174 -1.39 1.35 -19.44
C LEU A 174 -0.97 0.01 -18.84
N ARG A 175 0.31 -0.37 -18.99
CA ARG A 175 0.86 -1.60 -18.40
C ARG A 175 0.76 -1.61 -16.88
N VAL A 176 1.12 -0.51 -16.23
CA VAL A 176 1.03 -0.37 -14.76
C VAL A 176 -0.41 -0.48 -14.30
N LEU A 177 -1.34 0.26 -14.93
CA LEU A 177 -2.77 0.22 -14.58
C LEU A 177 -3.38 -1.17 -14.79
N ALA A 178 -3.10 -1.84 -15.92
CA ALA A 178 -3.60 -3.18 -16.19
C ALA A 178 -3.07 -4.21 -15.18
N THR A 179 -1.80 -4.09 -14.80
CA THR A 179 -1.19 -4.95 -13.78
C THR A 179 -1.82 -4.73 -12.42
N GLU A 180 -1.99 -3.47 -11.99
CA GLU A 180 -2.59 -3.17 -10.69
C GLU A 180 -4.09 -3.51 -10.65
N TYR A 181 -4.82 -3.30 -11.74
CA TYR A 181 -6.21 -3.73 -11.85
C TYR A 181 -6.37 -5.24 -11.69
N THR A 182 -5.53 -6.02 -12.37
CA THR A 182 -5.56 -7.49 -12.25
C THR A 182 -5.28 -7.94 -10.81
N LYS A 183 -4.31 -7.33 -10.14
CA LYS A 183 -4.00 -7.60 -8.73
C LYS A 183 -5.15 -7.17 -7.79
N TYR A 184 -5.78 -6.02 -8.09
CA TYR A 184 -6.92 -5.52 -7.32
C TYR A 184 -8.13 -6.46 -7.43
N VAL A 185 -8.47 -6.92 -8.64
CA VAL A 185 -9.51 -7.93 -8.86
C VAL A 185 -9.19 -9.22 -8.10
N GLY A 186 -7.93 -9.67 -8.13
CA GLY A 186 -7.47 -10.82 -7.34
C GLY A 186 -7.65 -10.62 -5.83
N ALA A 187 -7.42 -9.41 -5.33
CA ALA A 187 -7.65 -9.07 -3.92
C ALA A 187 -9.14 -9.09 -3.55
N LEU A 188 -10.02 -8.55 -4.42
CA LEU A 188 -11.48 -8.61 -4.26
C LEU A 188 -12.01 -10.06 -4.24
N VAL A 189 -11.50 -10.91 -5.12
CA VAL A 189 -11.89 -12.34 -5.13
C VAL A 189 -11.49 -13.03 -3.83
N ARG A 190 -10.32 -12.72 -3.27
CA ARG A 190 -9.91 -13.27 -1.96
C ARG A 190 -10.78 -12.80 -0.79
N GLU A 191 -11.38 -11.62 -0.90
CA GLU A 191 -12.32 -11.13 0.12
C GLU A 191 -13.60 -11.95 0.14
N VAL A 192 -14.12 -12.31 -1.04
CA VAL A 192 -15.38 -13.07 -1.18
C VAL A 192 -15.16 -14.57 -0.96
N ILE A 193 -14.02 -15.09 -1.39
CA ILE A 193 -13.67 -16.51 -1.26
C ILE A 193 -12.52 -16.62 -0.24
N PRO A 194 -12.80 -16.97 1.02
CA PRO A 194 -11.76 -17.17 2.00
C PRO A 194 -10.90 -18.37 1.60
N LEU A 195 -9.83 -18.12 0.87
CA LEU A 195 -8.81 -19.11 0.60
C LEU A 195 -8.11 -19.44 1.92
N PRO A 196 -7.82 -20.73 2.20
CA PRO A 196 -7.09 -21.12 3.40
C PRO A 196 -5.77 -20.33 3.42
N ARG A 197 -5.56 -19.55 4.49
CA ARG A 197 -4.29 -18.88 4.72
C ARG A 197 -3.22 -19.95 4.82
N ASN A 198 -2.24 -19.90 3.92
CA ASN A 198 -0.99 -20.60 4.15
C ASN A 198 -0.30 -19.86 5.31
N THR A 199 -0.61 -20.27 6.54
CA THR A 199 0.11 -19.85 7.74
C THR A 199 1.48 -20.54 7.71
N GLY A 200 2.31 -20.14 6.79
CA GLY A 200 3.74 -20.31 6.87
C GLY A 200 4.22 -19.38 7.99
N VAL A 201 4.04 -19.86 9.24
CA VAL A 201 4.66 -19.25 10.41
C VAL A 201 6.16 -19.31 10.19
N SER A 202 6.72 -18.21 9.74
CA SER A 202 8.17 -17.98 9.81
C SER A 202 8.51 -17.79 11.29
N THR A 203 8.75 -18.90 11.99
CA THR A 203 9.22 -18.94 13.37
C THR A 203 10.71 -18.61 13.39
N HIS A 204 11.10 -17.39 13.06
CA HIS A 204 12.45 -16.88 13.35
C HIS A 204 12.44 -15.34 13.41
N ALA A 205 12.05 -14.82 14.56
CA ALA A 205 12.57 -13.53 15.02
C ALA A 205 12.72 -13.63 16.55
N LYS A 206 13.83 -14.17 17.00
CA LYS A 206 14.34 -13.92 18.35
C LYS A 206 14.68 -12.44 18.41
N LEU A 207 13.88 -11.67 19.14
CA LEU A 207 14.24 -10.34 19.62
C LEU A 207 15.49 -10.46 20.51
N THR A 208 16.65 -10.13 19.96
CA THR A 208 17.86 -9.95 20.75
C THR A 208 17.79 -8.58 21.40
N LYS A 209 17.32 -8.52 22.64
CA LYS A 209 17.54 -7.36 23.51
C LYS A 209 19.06 -7.20 23.67
N ALA A 210 19.61 -6.12 23.15
CA ALA A 210 20.96 -5.71 23.46
C ALA A 210 20.98 -5.23 24.92
N THR A 211 21.56 -6.06 25.80
CA THR A 211 21.88 -5.67 27.16
C THR A 211 23.14 -4.82 27.09
N VAL A 212 23.00 -3.52 27.31
CA VAL A 212 24.15 -2.63 27.54
C VAL A 212 24.71 -2.96 28.91
N HIS A 213 25.89 -3.58 28.96
CA HIS A 213 26.74 -3.60 30.17
C HIS A 213 27.50 -2.27 30.25
N HIS A 214 27.21 -1.52 31.28
CA HIS A 214 28.09 -0.50 31.79
C HIS A 214 29.18 -1.19 32.65
N ASP A 215 30.42 -1.02 32.26
CA ASP A 215 31.61 -0.99 33.12
C ASP A 215 32.31 0.34 32.90
#